data_0cf04ec86e9e967ae2ea5d3577063d6c
#
_entry.id   0cf04ec86e9e967ae2ea5d3577063d6c
#
_cell.length_a   1.000
_cell.length_b   1.000
_cell.length_c   1.000
_cell.angle_alpha   90.00
_cell.angle_beta   90.00
_cell.angle_gamma   90.00
#
_symmetry.space_group_name_H-M   'P 1'
#
loop_
_entity.id
_entity.type
_entity.pdbx_description
1 polymer ?
#
loop_
_entity_poly.entity_id
_entity_poly.type
_entity_poly.pdbx_seq_one_letter_code
_entity_poly.pdbx_strand_id
1 'polypeptide(L)'
;IRMFSEVEAERIVSVFVSESFALENANENLLAKVHYEVVEDKIFNKMSDTQTPQGILAIVQKKEYSIEDMILPGNQSCILFLEGIQDPGNLGTMIRTGEGAGISGVIMSKDTVDLFNPKTIRSTMGSIYRVPHLVSDDFLGCILEFQKKGGRVYATHLLENMNIKSLIMPK
;
A
#
# COMPACT_ATOMS: atom_id res chain seq x y z
N ILE A 1 -1.06 -1.50 15.53
CA ILE A 1 -0.35 -0.34 16.15
C ILE A 1 0.62 0.26 15.14
N ARG A 2 1.64 -0.48 14.66
CA ARG A 2 2.66 0.07 13.74
C ARG A 2 2.07 0.74 12.48
N MET A 3 1.08 0.13 11.85
CA MET A 3 0.43 0.72 10.68
C MET A 3 -0.33 2.00 11.00
N PHE A 4 -0.94 2.07 12.18
CA PHE A 4 -1.66 3.25 12.63
C PHE A 4 -0.75 4.47 12.78
N SER A 5 0.48 4.29 13.27
CA SER A 5 1.46 5.37 13.40
C SER A 5 2.02 5.91 12.07
N GLU A 6 1.75 5.22 10.96
CA GLU A 6 2.17 5.64 9.61
C GLU A 6 1.10 6.45 8.86
N VAL A 7 -0.11 6.54 9.43
CA VAL A 7 -1.23 7.28 8.82
C VAL A 7 -1.12 8.76 9.14
N GLU A 8 -1.24 9.61 8.13
CA GLU A 8 -1.35 11.06 8.28
C GLU A 8 -2.62 11.38 9.08
N ALA A 9 -2.50 12.21 10.14
CA ALA A 9 -3.59 12.48 11.08
C ALA A 9 -4.85 13.03 10.39
N GLU A 10 -4.67 13.86 9.36
CA GLU A 10 -5.74 14.47 8.59
C GLU A 10 -6.59 13.46 7.81
N ARG A 11 -6.06 12.26 7.59
CA ARG A 11 -6.75 11.17 6.89
C ARG A 11 -7.53 10.26 7.82
N ILE A 12 -7.35 10.39 9.13
CA ILE A 12 -8.05 9.58 10.11
C ILE A 12 -9.47 10.13 10.28
N VAL A 13 -10.47 9.33 9.93
CA VAL A 13 -11.88 9.67 10.06
C VAL A 13 -12.42 9.34 11.45
N SER A 14 -12.08 8.12 11.93
CA SER A 14 -12.51 7.65 13.26
C SER A 14 -11.51 6.62 13.79
N VAL A 15 -11.36 6.59 15.10
CA VAL A 15 -10.54 5.60 15.81
C VAL A 15 -11.38 4.96 16.89
N PHE A 16 -11.39 3.65 16.93
CA PHE A 16 -12.02 2.85 17.97
C PHE A 16 -10.95 2.05 18.70
N VAL A 17 -11.03 1.99 20.01
CA VAL A 17 -10.13 1.22 20.86
C VAL A 17 -10.91 0.30 21.78
N SER A 18 -10.38 -0.88 22.06
CA SER A 18 -10.96 -1.76 23.06
C SER A 18 -10.70 -1.22 24.47
N GLU A 19 -11.57 -1.55 25.44
CA GLU A 19 -11.40 -1.15 26.84
C GLU A 19 -10.03 -1.58 27.38
N SER A 20 -9.63 -2.83 27.13
CA SER A 20 -8.33 -3.35 27.56
C SER A 20 -7.17 -2.57 26.98
N PHE A 21 -7.22 -2.21 25.69
CA PHE A 21 -6.19 -1.42 25.03
C PHE A 21 -6.09 0.01 25.61
N ALA A 22 -7.23 0.64 25.89
CA ALA A 22 -7.28 1.99 26.44
C ALA A 22 -6.68 2.08 27.87
N LEU A 23 -6.77 1.00 28.64
CA LEU A 23 -6.24 0.93 30.01
C LEU A 23 -4.74 0.63 30.08
N GLU A 24 -4.10 0.23 28.98
CA GLU A 24 -2.66 -0.04 28.95
C GLU A 24 -1.86 1.26 28.88
N ASN A 25 -1.08 1.57 29.91
CA ASN A 25 -0.23 2.78 29.99
C ASN A 25 0.72 2.93 28.81
N ALA A 26 1.16 1.82 28.19
CA ALA A 26 2.01 1.83 27.01
C ALA A 26 1.36 2.50 25.79
N ASN A 27 0.03 2.57 25.74
CA ASN A 27 -0.75 3.13 24.62
C ASN A 27 -1.10 4.61 24.82
N GLU A 28 -0.85 5.20 26.00
CA GLU A 28 -1.21 6.56 26.36
C GLU A 28 -0.65 7.60 25.37
N ASN A 29 0.62 7.49 25.01
CA ASN A 29 1.27 8.40 24.06
C ASN A 29 0.69 8.31 22.64
N LEU A 30 0.18 7.14 22.24
CA LEU A 30 -0.44 6.92 20.94
C LEU A 30 -1.84 7.56 20.93
N LEU A 31 -2.59 7.34 21.99
CA LEU A 31 -3.97 7.81 22.12
C LEU A 31 -4.06 9.32 22.37
N ALA A 32 -3.08 9.93 23.03
CA ALA A 32 -3.05 11.38 23.26
C ALA A 32 -3.03 12.23 21.97
N LYS A 33 -2.70 11.64 20.83
CA LYS A 33 -2.57 12.34 19.55
C LYS A 33 -3.81 12.26 18.66
N VAL A 34 -4.81 11.48 19.05
CA VAL A 34 -5.99 11.21 18.21
C VAL A 34 -7.26 11.24 19.04
N HIS A 35 -8.36 11.63 18.40
CA HIS A 35 -9.69 11.46 19.00
C HIS A 35 -10.12 10.00 18.80
N TYR A 36 -10.55 9.32 19.85
CA TYR A 36 -10.94 7.91 19.79
C TYR A 36 -12.19 7.64 20.64
N GLU A 37 -12.87 6.57 20.30
CA GLU A 37 -14.00 6.02 21.05
C GLU A 37 -13.61 4.70 21.68
N VAL A 38 -13.96 4.55 22.98
CA VAL A 38 -13.72 3.28 23.68
C VAL A 38 -14.91 2.36 23.48
N VAL A 39 -14.64 1.11 23.13
CA VAL A 39 -15.62 0.07 22.85
C VAL A 39 -15.35 -1.13 23.73
N GLU A 40 -16.39 -1.76 24.28
CA GLU A 40 -16.27 -3.02 25.03
C GLU A 40 -15.47 -4.07 24.23
N ASP A 41 -14.57 -4.80 24.85
CA ASP A 41 -13.71 -5.80 24.21
C ASP A 41 -14.50 -6.81 23.38
N LYS A 42 -15.67 -7.23 23.86
CA LYS A 42 -16.55 -8.17 23.16
C LYS A 42 -17.11 -7.60 21.86
N ILE A 43 -17.44 -6.31 21.84
CA ILE A 43 -17.95 -5.60 20.67
C ILE A 43 -16.79 -5.35 19.71
N PHE A 44 -15.65 -4.89 20.24
CA PHE A 44 -14.44 -4.63 19.45
C PHE A 44 -13.99 -5.87 18.67
N ASN A 45 -14.01 -7.04 19.30
CA ASN A 45 -13.68 -8.31 18.66
C ASN A 45 -14.63 -8.65 17.49
N LYS A 46 -15.89 -8.23 17.56
CA LYS A 46 -16.85 -8.41 16.45
C LYS A 46 -16.65 -7.40 15.32
N MET A 47 -16.18 -6.18 15.65
CA MET A 47 -15.87 -5.15 14.66
C MET A 47 -14.59 -5.46 13.90
N SER A 48 -13.67 -6.17 14.53
CA SER A 48 -12.37 -6.50 13.96
C SER A 48 -12.45 -7.71 13.04
N ASP A 49 -11.88 -7.60 11.82
CA ASP A 49 -11.75 -8.69 10.84
C ASP A 49 -10.45 -9.50 11.06
N THR A 50 -10.01 -9.64 12.30
CA THR A 50 -8.80 -10.40 12.63
C THR A 50 -9.07 -11.37 13.78
N GLN A 51 -8.43 -12.55 13.76
CA GLN A 51 -8.57 -13.53 14.84
C GLN A 51 -7.96 -13.06 16.17
N THR A 52 -6.92 -12.22 16.08
CA THR A 52 -6.21 -11.64 17.23
C THR A 52 -6.11 -10.13 17.07
N PRO A 53 -7.19 -9.37 17.37
CA PRO A 53 -7.18 -7.92 17.29
C PRO A 53 -6.13 -7.30 18.22
N GLN A 54 -5.50 -6.24 17.79
CA GLN A 54 -4.52 -5.49 18.60
C GLN A 54 -5.16 -4.39 19.45
N GLY A 55 -6.49 -4.33 19.54
CA GLY A 55 -7.22 -3.38 20.35
C GLY A 55 -7.38 -1.97 19.78
N ILE A 56 -6.90 -1.71 18.56
CA ILE A 56 -7.11 -0.43 17.85
C ILE A 56 -7.59 -0.68 16.43
N LEU A 57 -8.62 0.07 16.02
CA LEU A 57 -9.20 0.06 14.68
C LEU A 57 -9.36 1.51 14.22
N ALA A 58 -8.89 1.83 13.02
CA ALA A 58 -9.05 3.16 12.44
C ALA A 58 -9.75 3.09 11.08
N ILE A 59 -10.65 4.03 10.85
CA ILE A 59 -11.22 4.34 9.54
C ILE A 59 -10.39 5.46 8.96
N VAL A 60 -9.80 5.22 7.78
CA VAL A 60 -8.87 6.14 7.12
C VAL A 60 -9.41 6.52 5.75
N GLN A 61 -9.38 7.80 5.43
CA GLN A 61 -9.76 8.28 4.12
C GLN A 61 -8.78 7.77 3.05
N LYS A 62 -9.33 7.16 2.00
CA LYS A 62 -8.56 6.71 0.85
C LYS A 62 -7.98 7.93 0.12
N LYS A 63 -6.70 7.88 -0.22
CA LYS A 63 -6.07 8.86 -1.10
C LYS A 63 -6.14 8.37 -2.53
N GLU A 64 -6.54 9.24 -3.44
CA GLU A 64 -6.55 8.98 -4.87
C GLU A 64 -5.29 9.56 -5.49
N TYR A 65 -4.71 8.83 -6.44
CA TYR A 65 -3.52 9.23 -7.16
C TYR A 65 -3.74 9.09 -8.66
N SER A 66 -3.06 9.92 -9.40
CA SER A 66 -2.94 9.86 -10.85
C SER A 66 -1.54 9.38 -11.26
N ILE A 67 -1.33 9.11 -12.54
CA ILE A 67 -0.01 8.77 -13.05
C ILE A 67 0.98 9.96 -12.92
N GLU A 68 0.49 11.19 -12.98
CA GLU A 68 1.27 12.40 -12.79
C GLU A 68 1.93 12.47 -11.42
N ASP A 69 1.24 11.99 -10.38
CA ASP A 69 1.77 11.96 -9.01
C ASP A 69 2.99 11.03 -8.86
N MET A 70 3.18 10.12 -9.82
CA MET A 70 4.25 9.12 -9.84
C MET A 70 5.42 9.52 -10.74
N ILE A 71 5.23 10.53 -11.59
CA ILE A 71 6.25 11.01 -12.53
C ILE A 71 7.01 12.17 -11.89
N LEU A 72 8.22 11.86 -11.42
CA LEU A 72 9.08 12.81 -10.74
C LEU A 72 9.95 13.58 -11.74
N PRO A 73 10.33 14.84 -11.45
CA PRO A 73 11.25 15.61 -12.28
C PRO A 73 12.63 14.92 -12.44
N GLY A 74 13.29 15.17 -13.56
CA GLY A 74 14.69 14.78 -13.74
C GLY A 74 14.94 13.30 -13.97
N ASN A 75 14.01 12.55 -14.57
CA ASN A 75 14.14 11.11 -14.88
C ASN A 75 14.37 10.22 -13.66
N GLN A 76 13.89 10.62 -12.48
CA GLN A 76 14.01 9.87 -11.23
C GLN A 76 12.81 8.93 -10.98
N SER A 77 11.86 8.87 -11.90
CA SER A 77 10.68 8.04 -11.77
C SER A 77 11.00 6.57 -11.96
N CYS A 78 10.58 5.74 -11.03
CA CYS A 78 10.59 4.29 -11.16
C CYS A 78 9.19 3.78 -10.79
N ILE A 79 8.38 3.44 -11.78
CA ILE A 79 7.01 2.98 -11.58
C ILE A 79 6.96 1.47 -11.73
N LEU A 80 6.34 0.81 -10.76
CA LEU A 80 6.08 -0.62 -10.80
C LEU A 80 4.71 -0.87 -11.43
N PHE A 81 4.68 -1.53 -12.59
CA PHE A 81 3.46 -1.95 -13.26
C PHE A 81 3.16 -3.41 -12.91
N LEU A 82 2.01 -3.67 -12.32
CA LEU A 82 1.59 -4.99 -11.85
C LEU A 82 0.31 -5.43 -12.56
N GLU A 83 0.39 -6.49 -13.37
CA GLU A 83 -0.73 -7.04 -14.11
C GLU A 83 -1.18 -8.36 -13.50
N GLY A 84 -2.47 -8.46 -13.17
CA GLY A 84 -3.12 -9.72 -12.78
C GLY A 84 -2.56 -10.38 -11.52
N ILE A 85 -2.02 -9.64 -10.56
CA ILE A 85 -1.54 -10.20 -9.29
C ILE A 85 -2.72 -10.67 -8.45
N GLN A 86 -2.82 -11.98 -8.18
CA GLN A 86 -3.98 -12.58 -7.51
C GLN A 86 -3.78 -12.80 -6.00
N ASP A 87 -2.54 -13.02 -5.52
CA ASP A 87 -2.30 -13.23 -4.09
C ASP A 87 -2.10 -11.91 -3.35
N PRO A 88 -2.95 -11.61 -2.34
CA PRO A 88 -2.86 -10.36 -1.57
C PRO A 88 -1.55 -10.23 -0.80
N GLY A 89 -0.94 -11.33 -0.37
CA GLY A 89 0.35 -11.33 0.31
C GLY A 89 1.49 -10.92 -0.64
N ASN A 90 1.46 -11.44 -1.87
CA ASN A 90 2.43 -11.08 -2.90
C ASN A 90 2.30 -9.62 -3.29
N LEU A 91 1.07 -9.12 -3.52
CA LEU A 91 0.83 -7.72 -3.86
C LEU A 91 1.42 -6.79 -2.78
N GLY A 92 1.09 -7.02 -1.52
CA GLY A 92 1.62 -6.19 -0.43
C GLY A 92 3.15 -6.29 -0.28
N THR A 93 3.73 -7.48 -0.52
CA THR A 93 5.18 -7.67 -0.50
C THR A 93 5.87 -6.92 -1.65
N MET A 94 5.30 -6.94 -2.86
CA MET A 94 5.81 -6.20 -4.02
C MET A 94 5.82 -4.69 -3.74
N ILE A 95 4.74 -4.14 -3.19
CA ILE A 95 4.65 -2.72 -2.84
C ILE A 95 5.70 -2.35 -1.79
N ARG A 96 5.83 -3.15 -0.73
CA ARG A 96 6.82 -2.91 0.33
C ARG A 96 8.26 -3.00 -0.16
N THR A 97 8.56 -4.01 -1.00
CA THR A 97 9.88 -4.19 -1.58
C THR A 97 10.20 -3.05 -2.55
N GLY A 98 9.21 -2.66 -3.36
CA GLY A 98 9.32 -1.52 -4.27
C GLY A 98 9.60 -0.21 -3.53
N GLU A 99 8.90 0.07 -2.41
CA GLU A 99 9.22 1.23 -1.56
C GLU A 99 10.68 1.20 -1.09
N GLY A 100 11.14 0.06 -0.59
CA GLY A 100 12.55 -0.11 -0.17
C GLY A 100 13.55 0.07 -1.32
N ALA A 101 13.13 -0.17 -2.56
CA ALA A 101 13.93 0.06 -3.76
C ALA A 101 13.79 1.49 -4.32
N GLY A 102 12.96 2.34 -3.73
CA GLY A 102 12.79 3.73 -4.13
C GLY A 102 11.87 3.95 -5.32
N ILE A 103 10.83 3.11 -5.51
CA ILE A 103 9.82 3.36 -6.55
C ILE A 103 9.05 4.64 -6.27
N SER A 104 8.67 5.34 -7.34
CA SER A 104 7.84 6.54 -7.27
C SER A 104 6.35 6.25 -7.27
N GLY A 105 5.93 5.04 -7.61
CA GLY A 105 4.54 4.62 -7.58
C GLY A 105 4.32 3.20 -8.09
N VAL A 106 3.08 2.74 -7.92
CA VAL A 106 2.61 1.41 -8.39
C VAL A 106 1.34 1.59 -9.20
N ILE A 107 1.31 1.06 -10.41
CA ILE A 107 0.10 1.00 -11.24
C ILE A 107 -0.30 -0.46 -11.39
N MET A 108 -1.54 -0.76 -11.09
CA MET A 108 -2.11 -2.10 -11.12
C MET A 108 -3.21 -2.20 -12.18
N SER A 109 -3.30 -3.34 -12.84
CA SER A 109 -4.44 -3.66 -13.68
C SER A 109 -5.68 -3.96 -12.84
N LYS A 110 -6.87 -3.80 -13.40
CA LYS A 110 -8.17 -3.98 -12.72
C LYS A 110 -8.38 -5.41 -12.22
N ASP A 111 -7.81 -6.40 -12.86
CA ASP A 111 -7.87 -7.81 -12.50
C ASP A 111 -6.88 -8.20 -11.39
N THR A 112 -6.06 -7.27 -10.91
CA THR A 112 -5.24 -7.46 -9.72
C THR A 112 -6.14 -7.50 -8.48
N VAL A 113 -5.77 -8.33 -7.49
CA VAL A 113 -6.48 -8.41 -6.20
C VAL A 113 -6.61 -7.03 -5.56
N ASP A 114 -7.73 -6.82 -4.85
CA ASP A 114 -7.99 -5.53 -4.20
C ASP A 114 -6.84 -5.11 -3.29
N LEU A 115 -6.28 -3.95 -3.60
CA LEU A 115 -5.23 -3.32 -2.81
C LEU A 115 -5.65 -3.09 -1.34
N PHE A 116 -6.94 -2.78 -1.13
CA PHE A 116 -7.51 -2.52 0.19
C PHE A 116 -8.04 -3.78 0.89
N ASN A 117 -7.83 -4.96 0.32
CA ASN A 117 -8.06 -6.22 1.04
C ASN A 117 -7.23 -6.22 2.35
N PRO A 118 -7.83 -6.58 3.50
CA PRO A 118 -7.13 -6.55 4.79
C PRO A 118 -5.81 -7.34 4.82
N LYS A 119 -5.71 -8.44 4.07
CA LYS A 119 -4.46 -9.23 3.96
C LYS A 119 -3.40 -8.46 3.16
N THR A 120 -3.79 -7.78 2.07
CA THR A 120 -2.88 -6.91 1.30
C THR A 120 -2.36 -5.78 2.17
N ILE A 121 -3.26 -5.03 2.80
CA ILE A 121 -2.91 -3.91 3.69
C ILE A 121 -1.89 -4.35 4.74
N ARG A 122 -2.14 -5.46 5.44
CA ARG A 122 -1.21 -5.98 6.45
C ARG A 122 0.17 -6.33 5.88
N SER A 123 0.22 -6.93 4.69
CA SER A 123 1.50 -7.33 4.07
C SER A 123 2.31 -6.16 3.53
N THR A 124 1.71 -4.99 3.28
CA THR A 124 2.44 -3.77 2.92
C THR A 124 3.25 -3.21 4.10
N MET A 125 2.94 -3.57 5.35
CA MET A 125 3.59 -3.05 6.56
C MET A 125 3.61 -1.51 6.63
N GLY A 126 2.57 -0.84 6.07
CA GLY A 126 2.41 0.61 6.05
C GLY A 126 2.84 1.30 4.75
N SER A 127 3.51 0.60 3.83
CA SER A 127 3.93 1.16 2.53
C SER A 127 2.76 1.72 1.72
N ILE A 128 1.56 1.17 1.90
CA ILE A 128 0.33 1.65 1.24
C ILE A 128 0.01 3.13 1.56
N TYR A 129 0.48 3.67 2.66
CA TYR A 129 0.25 5.07 3.04
C TYR A 129 1.26 6.03 2.42
N ARG A 130 2.42 5.53 1.97
CA ARG A 130 3.54 6.33 1.47
C ARG A 130 3.74 6.22 -0.03
N VAL A 131 3.44 5.05 -0.61
CA VAL A 131 3.64 4.79 -2.05
C VAL A 131 2.41 5.21 -2.83
N PRO A 132 2.50 6.15 -3.77
CA PRO A 132 1.42 6.45 -4.70
C PRO A 132 1.00 5.19 -5.46
N HIS A 133 -0.32 5.00 -5.62
CA HIS A 133 -0.84 3.80 -6.25
C HIS A 133 -2.10 4.10 -7.07
N LEU A 134 -2.25 3.40 -8.18
CA LEU A 134 -3.37 3.54 -9.10
C LEU A 134 -3.83 2.16 -9.56
N VAL A 135 -5.13 1.92 -9.54
CA VAL A 135 -5.76 0.79 -10.25
C VAL A 135 -6.38 1.36 -11.51
N SER A 136 -5.95 0.87 -12.68
CA SER A 136 -6.37 1.42 -13.97
C SER A 136 -7.19 0.43 -14.79
N ASP A 137 -8.27 0.90 -15.36
CA ASP A 137 -9.04 0.19 -16.39
C ASP A 137 -8.30 0.17 -17.74
N ASP A 138 -7.44 1.17 -17.99
CA ASP A 138 -6.57 1.27 -19.15
C ASP A 138 -5.09 1.11 -18.75
N PHE A 139 -4.75 -0.09 -18.30
CA PHE A 139 -3.39 -0.41 -17.83
C PHE A 139 -2.32 -0.19 -18.92
N LEU A 140 -2.60 -0.63 -20.15
CA LEU A 140 -1.68 -0.43 -21.28
C LEU A 140 -1.56 1.05 -21.65
N GLY A 141 -2.64 1.81 -21.56
CA GLY A 141 -2.62 3.27 -21.76
C GLY A 141 -1.68 3.97 -20.78
N CYS A 142 -1.68 3.56 -19.52
CA CYS A 142 -0.73 4.09 -18.51
C CYS A 142 0.73 3.79 -18.88
N ILE A 143 1.03 2.58 -19.38
CA ILE A 143 2.38 2.22 -19.84
C ILE A 143 2.81 3.11 -21.03
N LEU A 144 1.91 3.28 -22.01
CA LEU A 144 2.19 4.09 -23.19
C LEU A 144 2.34 5.59 -22.82
N GLU A 145 1.58 6.07 -21.86
CA GLU A 145 1.71 7.43 -21.36
C GLU A 145 3.06 7.64 -20.68
N PHE A 146 3.49 6.73 -19.82
CA PHE A 146 4.80 6.78 -19.20
C PHE A 146 5.92 6.78 -20.25
N GLN A 147 5.80 5.96 -21.31
CA GLN A 147 6.77 5.95 -22.42
C GLN A 147 6.79 7.27 -23.20
N LYS A 148 5.61 7.86 -23.49
CA LYS A 148 5.52 9.19 -24.16
C LYS A 148 6.21 10.30 -23.36
N LYS A 149 6.23 10.19 -22.04
CA LYS A 149 6.94 11.11 -21.13
C LYS A 149 8.44 10.78 -20.98
N GLY A 150 8.97 9.89 -21.82
CA GLY A 150 10.40 9.50 -21.86
C GLY A 150 10.78 8.33 -20.97
N GLY A 151 9.81 7.66 -20.33
CA GLY A 151 10.03 6.48 -19.52
C GLY A 151 10.47 5.28 -20.36
N ARG A 152 11.38 4.45 -19.80
CA ARG A 152 11.75 3.16 -20.36
C ARG A 152 11.00 2.07 -19.63
N VAL A 153 10.43 1.12 -20.36
CA VAL A 153 9.66 0.00 -19.80
C VAL A 153 10.42 -1.29 -19.99
N TYR A 154 10.52 -2.07 -18.92
CA TYR A 154 11.10 -3.39 -18.89
C TYR A 154 10.03 -4.38 -18.43
N ALA A 155 9.85 -5.48 -19.14
CA ALA A 155 8.93 -6.53 -18.76
C ALA A 155 9.70 -7.76 -18.26
N THR A 156 9.21 -8.37 -17.17
CA THR A 156 9.66 -9.69 -16.73
C THR A 156 8.84 -10.75 -17.44
N HIS A 157 9.49 -11.70 -18.06
CA HIS A 157 8.85 -12.83 -18.74
C HIS A 157 9.59 -14.12 -18.40
N LEU A 158 8.86 -15.20 -18.14
CA LEU A 158 9.41 -16.54 -18.01
C LEU A 158 9.70 -17.11 -19.42
N LEU A 159 10.89 -16.83 -19.94
CA LEU A 159 11.42 -17.61 -21.05
C LEU A 159 12.30 -18.70 -20.47
N GLU A 160 12.05 -19.96 -20.85
CA GLU A 160 12.95 -21.08 -20.57
C GLU A 160 14.34 -20.67 -21.06
N ASN A 161 15.30 -20.47 -20.15
CA ASN A 161 16.71 -20.13 -20.42
C ASN A 161 17.14 -18.65 -20.45
N MET A 162 16.32 -17.66 -20.06
CA MET A 162 16.85 -16.31 -19.85
C MET A 162 17.14 -16.02 -18.38
N ASN A 163 18.42 -15.84 -18.06
CA ASN A 163 18.84 -15.35 -16.76
C ASN A 163 18.65 -13.83 -16.71
N ILE A 164 17.99 -13.29 -15.66
CA ILE A 164 17.80 -11.83 -15.44
C ILE A 164 19.10 -11.04 -15.59
N LYS A 165 20.25 -11.65 -15.31
CA LYS A 165 21.57 -11.03 -15.50
C LYS A 165 21.94 -10.80 -16.98
N SER A 166 21.21 -11.39 -17.94
CA SER A 166 21.41 -11.15 -19.37
C SER A 166 20.56 -10.03 -19.96
N LEU A 167 19.62 -9.47 -19.19
CA LEU A 167 18.95 -8.23 -19.53
C LEU A 167 19.95 -7.08 -19.37
N ILE A 168 20.65 -6.74 -20.47
CA ILE A 168 21.54 -5.60 -20.54
C ILE A 168 20.66 -4.37 -20.31
N MET A 169 20.82 -3.73 -19.15
CA MET A 169 20.28 -2.39 -18.95
C MET A 169 21.04 -1.45 -19.88
N PRO A 170 20.40 -0.85 -20.87
CA PRO A 170 21.10 0.16 -21.69
C PRO A 170 21.53 1.29 -20.76
N LYS A 171 22.81 1.69 -20.91
CA LYS A 171 23.43 2.82 -20.20
C LYS A 171 22.73 4.13 -20.54
#